data_ec7fa93b45e3ca0c5761760f677c7c8f
#
_entry.id   ec7fa93b45e3ca0c5761760f677c7c8f
#
_cell.length_a   1.000
_cell.length_b   1.000
_cell.length_c   1.000
_cell.angle_alpha   90.00
_cell.angle_beta   90.00
_cell.angle_gamma   90.00
#
_symmetry.space_group_name_H-M   'P 1'
#
loop_
_entity.id
_entity.type
_entity.pdbx_description
1 polymer ?
#
loop_
_entity_poly.entity_id
_entity_poly.type
_entity_poly.pdbx_seq_one_letter_code
_entity_poly.pdbx_strand_id
1 'polypeptide(L)'
;LLSGMRVFVSIADNGSLAKAGRELSLSPSVVSKNISALEDRLGARLLNRTTRSVSLTEVGIAYLDRARRIIGDVDEAESAVSSATNAPRGHLRITSPSTFSYRHVAPHLPLFRQRFPEVEIEMIISDEVVDLVENNIDLGIRIAVMEDSSLIARKLAQNPRTLFASPDYIKKFGKPKHPDEILNHEIITFRKGSPYNDWHFLVDGKIKLIHAKGN
;
A
#
# COMPACT_ATOMS: atom_id res chain seq x y z
N LEU A 1 -25.76 -11.82 6.96
CA LEU A 1 -25.11 -10.90 6.04
C LEU A 1 -23.58 -11.03 6.16
N LEU A 2 -23.03 -10.72 7.30
CA LEU A 2 -21.59 -10.67 7.53
C LEU A 2 -20.89 -12.01 7.27
N SER A 3 -21.48 -13.14 7.69
CA SER A 3 -20.93 -14.47 7.43
C SER A 3 -20.82 -14.77 5.93
N GLY A 4 -21.81 -14.37 5.14
CA GLY A 4 -21.74 -14.51 3.67
C GLY A 4 -20.66 -13.65 3.05
N MET A 5 -20.45 -12.42 3.55
CA MET A 5 -19.33 -11.54 3.11
C MET A 5 -17.99 -12.13 3.46
N ARG A 6 -17.78 -12.62 4.70
CA ARG A 6 -16.52 -13.27 5.12
C ARG A 6 -16.21 -14.50 4.26
N VAL A 7 -17.21 -15.34 3.99
CA VAL A 7 -17.06 -16.49 3.11
C VAL A 7 -16.70 -16.07 1.67
N PHE A 8 -17.34 -15.03 1.16
CA PHE A 8 -17.05 -14.50 -0.18
C PHE A 8 -15.61 -13.99 -0.30
N VAL A 9 -15.17 -13.17 0.67
CA VAL A 9 -13.79 -12.63 0.72
C VAL A 9 -12.78 -13.77 0.79
N SER A 10 -12.96 -14.72 1.70
CA SER A 10 -12.08 -15.90 1.82
C SER A 10 -12.01 -16.73 0.53
N ILE A 11 -13.12 -16.88 -0.22
CA ILE A 11 -13.10 -17.55 -1.54
C ILE A 11 -12.31 -16.73 -2.55
N ALA A 12 -12.48 -15.40 -2.57
CA ALA A 12 -11.76 -14.52 -3.48
C ALA A 12 -10.23 -14.59 -3.25
N ASP A 13 -9.81 -14.60 -2.00
CA ASP A 13 -8.40 -14.64 -1.61
C ASP A 13 -7.74 -16.00 -1.89
N ASN A 14 -8.48 -17.08 -1.68
CA ASN A 14 -7.96 -18.44 -1.85
C ASN A 14 -8.18 -19.04 -3.26
N GLY A 15 -9.03 -18.41 -4.09
CA GLY A 15 -9.42 -18.94 -5.41
C GLY A 15 -10.16 -20.30 -5.35
N SER A 16 -10.66 -20.70 -4.16
CA SER A 16 -11.23 -22.04 -3.95
C SER A 16 -12.21 -22.08 -2.78
N LEU A 17 -13.41 -22.63 -3.02
CA LEU A 17 -14.39 -22.87 -1.95
C LEU A 17 -13.86 -23.83 -0.87
N ALA A 18 -13.11 -24.85 -1.27
CA ALA A 18 -12.59 -25.85 -0.34
C ALA A 18 -11.49 -25.26 0.58
N LYS A 19 -10.64 -24.36 0.04
CA LYS A 19 -9.64 -23.68 0.86
C LYS A 19 -10.29 -22.68 1.83
N ALA A 20 -11.23 -21.87 1.35
CA ALA A 20 -12.00 -20.96 2.17
C ALA A 20 -12.78 -21.68 3.30
N GLY A 21 -13.36 -22.84 2.99
CA GLY A 21 -14.01 -23.66 4.02
C GLY A 21 -13.06 -24.12 5.11
N ARG A 22 -11.84 -24.55 4.75
CA ARG A 22 -10.82 -24.92 5.74
C ARG A 22 -10.39 -23.75 6.60
N GLU A 23 -10.12 -22.59 5.98
CA GLU A 23 -9.73 -21.36 6.68
C GLU A 23 -10.80 -20.93 7.71
N LEU A 24 -12.07 -20.95 7.28
CA LEU A 24 -13.19 -20.52 8.13
C LEU A 24 -13.77 -21.64 9.02
N SER A 25 -13.17 -22.82 9.02
CA SER A 25 -13.65 -24.01 9.74
C SER A 25 -15.10 -24.36 9.38
N LEU A 26 -15.48 -24.21 8.10
CA LEU A 26 -16.82 -24.47 7.55
C LEU A 26 -16.79 -25.68 6.61
N SER A 27 -17.88 -26.47 6.63
CA SER A 27 -18.04 -27.53 5.64
C SER A 27 -18.31 -26.95 4.23
N PRO A 28 -17.94 -27.67 3.15
CA PRO A 28 -18.17 -27.20 1.78
C PRO A 28 -19.64 -26.87 1.47
N SER A 29 -20.56 -27.60 2.05
CA SER A 29 -22.01 -27.34 1.94
C SER A 29 -22.42 -26.02 2.57
N VAL A 30 -21.87 -25.67 3.74
CA VAL A 30 -22.10 -24.41 4.43
C VAL A 30 -21.50 -23.26 3.66
N VAL A 31 -20.29 -23.38 3.13
CA VAL A 31 -19.66 -22.39 2.25
C VAL A 31 -20.54 -22.11 1.04
N SER A 32 -20.97 -23.17 0.32
CA SER A 32 -21.83 -23.02 -0.85
C SER A 32 -23.17 -22.35 -0.52
N LYS A 33 -23.81 -22.73 0.61
CA LYS A 33 -25.07 -22.14 1.06
C LYS A 33 -24.91 -20.65 1.41
N ASN A 34 -23.84 -20.26 2.09
CA ASN A 34 -23.58 -18.86 2.43
C ASN A 34 -23.40 -17.99 1.18
N ILE A 35 -22.65 -18.48 0.19
CA ILE A 35 -22.47 -17.74 -1.06
C ILE A 35 -23.77 -17.63 -1.85
N SER A 36 -24.51 -18.72 -2.01
CA SER A 36 -25.81 -18.67 -2.73
C SER A 36 -26.76 -17.69 -2.06
N ALA A 37 -26.90 -17.76 -0.73
CA ALA A 37 -27.75 -16.82 0.00
C ALA A 37 -27.30 -15.35 -0.11
N LEU A 38 -25.97 -15.10 -0.24
CA LEU A 38 -25.46 -13.76 -0.49
C LEU A 38 -25.79 -13.28 -1.90
N GLU A 39 -25.57 -14.10 -2.92
CA GLU A 39 -25.86 -13.81 -4.34
C GLU A 39 -27.36 -13.60 -4.55
N ASP A 40 -28.21 -14.47 -3.98
CA ASP A 40 -29.67 -14.37 -4.05
C ASP A 40 -30.16 -13.05 -3.46
N ARG A 41 -29.64 -12.63 -2.33
CA ARG A 41 -30.00 -11.39 -1.68
C ARG A 41 -29.54 -10.15 -2.46
N LEU A 42 -28.39 -10.23 -3.11
CA LEU A 42 -27.86 -9.14 -3.93
C LEU A 42 -28.51 -9.09 -5.32
N GLY A 43 -29.21 -10.15 -5.71
CA GLY A 43 -29.78 -10.31 -7.05
C GLY A 43 -28.72 -10.41 -8.14
N ALA A 44 -27.48 -10.75 -7.79
CA ALA A 44 -26.36 -10.80 -8.70
C ALA A 44 -25.37 -11.91 -8.34
N ARG A 45 -24.79 -12.54 -9.37
CA ARG A 45 -23.70 -13.49 -9.16
C ARG A 45 -22.38 -12.75 -8.92
N LEU A 46 -21.67 -13.15 -7.86
CA LEU A 46 -20.36 -12.62 -7.50
C LEU A 46 -19.24 -13.53 -8.01
N LEU A 47 -19.52 -14.82 -8.19
CA LEU A 47 -18.55 -15.84 -8.59
C LEU A 47 -18.96 -16.53 -9.88
N ASN A 48 -17.99 -16.70 -10.78
CA ASN A 48 -18.05 -17.66 -11.88
C ASN A 48 -17.54 -19.00 -11.35
N ARG A 49 -18.39 -19.99 -11.28
CA ARG A 49 -18.06 -21.33 -10.78
C ARG A 49 -17.99 -22.31 -11.94
N THR A 50 -16.83 -22.92 -12.14
CA THR A 50 -16.66 -24.09 -12.97
C THR A 50 -16.28 -25.26 -12.07
N THR A 51 -16.33 -26.48 -12.59
CA THR A 51 -15.92 -27.68 -11.83
C THR A 51 -14.43 -27.67 -11.46
N ARG A 52 -13.63 -26.82 -12.09
CA ARG A 52 -12.17 -26.76 -11.90
C ARG A 52 -11.62 -25.45 -11.33
N SER A 53 -12.38 -24.37 -11.40
CA SER A 53 -11.91 -23.04 -10.97
C SER A 53 -13.04 -22.15 -10.51
N VAL A 54 -12.70 -21.20 -9.65
CA VAL A 54 -13.56 -20.10 -9.20
C VAL A 54 -12.88 -18.80 -9.55
N SER A 55 -13.61 -17.90 -10.19
CA SER A 55 -13.17 -16.54 -10.47
C SER A 55 -14.27 -15.55 -10.11
N LEU A 56 -13.89 -14.31 -9.88
CA LEU A 56 -14.83 -13.24 -9.64
C LEU A 56 -15.55 -12.83 -10.92
N THR A 57 -16.82 -12.43 -10.80
CA THR A 57 -17.49 -11.65 -11.84
C THR A 57 -17.07 -10.18 -11.74
N GLU A 58 -17.40 -9.36 -12.73
CA GLU A 58 -17.16 -7.91 -12.67
C GLU A 58 -17.85 -7.28 -11.45
N VAL A 59 -19.11 -7.68 -11.18
CA VAL A 59 -19.85 -7.29 -9.97
C VAL A 59 -19.16 -7.81 -8.71
N GLY A 60 -18.62 -9.01 -8.76
CA GLY A 60 -17.85 -9.61 -7.65
C GLY A 60 -16.59 -8.82 -7.32
N ILE A 61 -15.86 -8.35 -8.32
CA ILE A 61 -14.67 -7.50 -8.12
C ILE A 61 -15.08 -6.19 -7.41
N ALA A 62 -16.09 -5.50 -7.92
CA ALA A 62 -16.58 -4.25 -7.31
C ALA A 62 -17.15 -4.46 -5.89
N TYR A 63 -17.76 -5.61 -5.63
CA TYR A 63 -18.29 -5.96 -4.33
C TYR A 63 -17.21 -6.35 -3.32
N LEU A 64 -16.11 -6.96 -3.77
CA LEU A 64 -15.03 -7.46 -2.92
C LEU A 64 -14.42 -6.34 -2.05
N ASP A 65 -14.07 -5.22 -2.67
CA ASP A 65 -13.46 -4.09 -1.97
C ASP A 65 -14.39 -3.51 -0.91
N ARG A 66 -15.69 -3.44 -1.22
CA ARG A 66 -16.70 -2.97 -0.26
C ARG A 66 -16.93 -3.96 0.87
N ALA A 67 -16.96 -5.26 0.56
CA ALA A 67 -17.13 -6.30 1.55
C ALA A 67 -15.95 -6.33 2.55
N ARG A 68 -14.72 -6.16 2.07
CA ARG A 68 -13.53 -6.06 2.92
C ARG A 68 -13.61 -4.87 3.88
N ARG A 69 -14.04 -3.68 3.40
CA ARG A 69 -14.23 -2.50 4.26
C ARG A 69 -15.23 -2.77 5.37
N ILE A 70 -16.42 -3.28 5.02
CA ILE A 70 -17.47 -3.55 6.00
C ILE A 70 -17.02 -4.57 7.04
N ILE A 71 -16.28 -5.60 6.64
CA ILE A 71 -15.73 -6.58 7.56
C ILE A 71 -14.72 -5.91 8.49
N GLY A 72 -13.82 -5.08 7.95
CA GLY A 72 -12.84 -4.32 8.72
C GLY A 72 -13.49 -3.39 9.74
N ASP A 73 -14.51 -2.61 9.33
CA ASP A 73 -15.26 -1.70 10.22
C ASP A 73 -15.94 -2.45 11.38
N VAL A 74 -16.47 -3.65 11.11
CA VAL A 74 -17.09 -4.49 12.15
C VAL A 74 -16.01 -5.03 13.10
N ASP A 75 -14.89 -5.50 12.58
CA ASP A 75 -13.78 -6.01 13.38
C ASP A 75 -13.17 -4.89 14.24
N GLU A 76 -13.09 -3.66 13.73
CA GLU A 76 -12.69 -2.47 14.48
C GLU A 76 -13.69 -2.15 15.59
N ALA A 77 -14.98 -2.15 15.29
CA ALA A 77 -16.02 -1.91 16.29
C ALA A 77 -16.00 -2.96 17.42
N GLU A 78 -15.84 -4.24 17.08
CA GLU A 78 -15.69 -5.33 18.07
C GLU A 78 -14.40 -5.19 18.89
N SER A 79 -13.31 -4.77 18.25
CA SER A 79 -12.02 -4.52 18.90
C SER A 79 -12.06 -3.33 19.84
N ALA A 80 -12.76 -2.25 19.47
CA ALA A 80 -12.93 -1.07 20.33
C ALA A 80 -13.62 -1.39 21.64
N VAL A 81 -14.55 -2.33 21.65
CA VAL A 81 -15.21 -2.82 22.87
C VAL A 81 -14.29 -3.77 23.66
N SER A 82 -13.46 -4.53 22.97
CA SER A 82 -12.55 -5.53 23.56
C SER A 82 -11.21 -4.94 24.02
N SER A 83 -10.88 -3.71 23.64
CA SER A 83 -9.56 -3.08 23.84
C SER A 83 -9.17 -2.85 25.31
N ALA A 84 -10.04 -3.12 26.26
CA ALA A 84 -9.67 -3.13 27.68
C ALA A 84 -8.78 -4.33 28.09
N THR A 85 -8.63 -5.38 27.25
CA THR A 85 -7.99 -6.66 27.67
C THR A 85 -7.23 -7.43 26.59
N ASN A 86 -7.22 -7.03 25.33
CA ASN A 86 -6.70 -7.90 24.28
C ASN A 86 -5.50 -7.34 23.49
N ALA A 87 -4.55 -8.24 23.18
CA ALA A 87 -3.44 -7.97 22.26
C ALA A 87 -3.97 -7.52 20.87
N PRO A 88 -3.26 -6.61 20.17
CA PRO A 88 -3.60 -6.22 18.81
C PRO A 88 -3.75 -7.42 17.89
N ARG A 89 -4.84 -7.47 17.11
CA ARG A 89 -5.15 -8.53 16.14
C ARG A 89 -5.87 -7.96 14.92
N GLY A 90 -5.83 -8.68 13.82
CA GLY A 90 -6.50 -8.30 12.59
C GLY A 90 -5.52 -8.05 11.45
N HIS A 91 -5.97 -7.35 10.42
CA HIS A 91 -5.22 -7.14 9.18
C HIS A 91 -4.72 -5.70 9.11
N LEU A 92 -3.43 -5.50 8.87
CA LEU A 92 -2.77 -4.20 8.76
C LEU A 92 -2.20 -4.02 7.34
N ARG A 93 -2.81 -3.14 6.56
CA ARG A 93 -2.39 -2.83 5.19
C ARG A 93 -1.52 -1.58 5.16
N ILE A 94 -0.27 -1.75 4.74
CA ILE A 94 0.73 -0.68 4.73
C ILE A 94 1.19 -0.42 3.31
N THR A 95 1.24 0.85 2.89
CA THR A 95 1.92 1.22 1.65
C THR A 95 3.18 2.02 1.94
N SER A 96 4.24 1.76 1.16
CA SER A 96 5.54 2.40 1.34
C SER A 96 6.36 2.37 0.04
N PRO A 97 7.24 3.37 -0.20
CA PRO A 97 8.17 3.35 -1.32
C PRO A 97 9.12 2.15 -1.28
N SER A 98 9.47 1.63 -2.45
CA SER A 98 10.23 0.39 -2.61
C SER A 98 11.52 0.35 -1.80
N THR A 99 12.38 1.34 -1.98
CA THR A 99 13.67 1.39 -1.27
C THR A 99 13.52 1.56 0.24
N PHE A 100 12.53 2.37 0.67
CA PHE A 100 12.24 2.59 2.07
C PHE A 100 11.70 1.31 2.73
N SER A 101 10.78 0.62 2.04
CA SER A 101 10.24 -0.66 2.50
C SER A 101 11.35 -1.66 2.76
N TYR A 102 12.24 -1.85 1.79
CA TYR A 102 13.32 -2.82 1.90
C TYR A 102 14.32 -2.48 3.01
N ARG A 103 14.73 -1.20 3.13
CA ARG A 103 15.79 -0.80 4.06
C ARG A 103 15.31 -0.54 5.48
N HIS A 104 14.08 -0.05 5.64
CA HIS A 104 13.61 0.51 6.91
C HIS A 104 12.35 -0.15 7.47
N VAL A 105 11.56 -0.86 6.66
CA VAL A 105 10.36 -1.55 7.14
C VAL A 105 10.60 -3.04 7.29
N ALA A 106 11.03 -3.70 6.22
CA ALA A 106 11.18 -5.15 6.18
C ALA A 106 12.07 -5.73 7.31
N PRO A 107 13.20 -5.10 7.70
CA PRO A 107 14.03 -5.62 8.80
C PRO A 107 13.32 -5.66 10.15
N HIS A 108 12.27 -4.85 10.34
CA HIS A 108 11.53 -4.78 11.59
C HIS A 108 10.29 -5.68 11.64
N LEU A 109 9.84 -6.22 10.49
CA LEU A 109 8.66 -7.08 10.43
C LEU A 109 8.77 -8.36 11.29
N PRO A 110 9.92 -9.06 11.35
CA PRO A 110 10.04 -10.24 12.21
C PRO A 110 9.80 -9.93 13.68
N LEU A 111 10.38 -8.83 14.18
CA LEU A 111 10.20 -8.39 15.56
C LEU A 111 8.76 -7.94 15.83
N PHE A 112 8.14 -7.26 14.88
CA PHE A 112 6.74 -6.86 14.99
C PHE A 112 5.83 -8.09 15.08
N ARG A 113 6.00 -9.09 14.21
CA ARG A 113 5.22 -10.33 14.23
C ARG A 113 5.43 -11.14 15.52
N GLN A 114 6.65 -11.13 16.06
CA GLN A 114 6.92 -11.78 17.34
C GLN A 114 6.14 -11.11 18.49
N ARG A 115 6.03 -9.77 18.45
CA ARG A 115 5.34 -9.00 19.49
C ARG A 115 3.82 -9.03 19.32
N PHE A 116 3.33 -9.11 18.09
CA PHE A 116 1.91 -9.09 17.73
C PHE A 116 1.58 -10.23 16.75
N PRO A 117 1.56 -11.48 17.27
CA PRO A 117 1.43 -12.67 16.40
C PRO A 117 0.06 -12.77 15.70
N GLU A 118 -0.97 -12.14 16.24
CA GLU A 118 -2.33 -12.14 15.69
C GLU A 118 -2.58 -11.01 14.68
N VAL A 119 -1.56 -10.17 14.38
CA VAL A 119 -1.64 -9.15 13.34
C VAL A 119 -1.08 -9.70 12.04
N GLU A 120 -1.91 -9.76 11.02
CA GLU A 120 -1.50 -10.05 9.65
C GLU A 120 -1.09 -8.74 8.95
N ILE A 121 0.07 -8.73 8.27
CA ILE A 121 0.59 -7.54 7.59
C ILE A 121 0.56 -7.76 6.09
N GLU A 122 -0.12 -6.85 5.38
CA GLU A 122 -0.06 -6.73 3.93
C GLU A 122 0.77 -5.49 3.56
N MET A 123 1.86 -5.71 2.80
CA MET A 123 2.72 -4.62 2.31
C MET A 123 2.45 -4.33 0.84
N ILE A 124 1.93 -3.15 0.53
CA ILE A 124 1.76 -2.63 -0.83
C ILE A 124 2.95 -1.74 -1.16
N ILE A 125 3.92 -2.30 -1.88
CA ILE A 125 5.15 -1.59 -2.21
C ILE A 125 4.94 -0.83 -3.51
N SER A 126 4.91 0.51 -3.44
CA SER A 126 4.69 1.38 -4.59
C SER A 126 5.37 2.73 -4.40
N ASP A 127 6.08 3.18 -5.44
CA ASP A 127 6.67 4.52 -5.50
C ASP A 127 5.67 5.56 -6.04
N GLU A 128 4.48 5.13 -6.45
CA GLU A 128 3.40 6.02 -6.86
C GLU A 128 2.56 6.47 -5.66
N VAL A 129 1.94 7.63 -5.79
CA VAL A 129 0.98 8.11 -4.80
C VAL A 129 -0.30 7.30 -4.95
N VAL A 130 -0.62 6.55 -3.92
CA VAL A 130 -1.83 5.72 -3.85
C VAL A 130 -2.81 6.39 -2.89
N ASP A 131 -4.06 6.51 -3.27
CA ASP A 131 -5.12 6.95 -2.36
C ASP A 131 -5.33 5.91 -1.28
N LEU A 132 -5.15 6.32 -0.02
CA LEU A 132 -5.22 5.40 1.12
C LEU A 132 -6.66 4.94 1.37
N VAL A 133 -7.61 5.84 1.22
CA VAL A 133 -9.03 5.57 1.51
C VAL A 133 -9.64 4.68 0.42
N GLU A 134 -9.43 5.02 -0.85
CA GLU A 134 -9.95 4.22 -1.97
C GLU A 134 -9.37 2.80 -1.98
N ASN A 135 -8.11 2.65 -1.58
CA ASN A 135 -7.42 1.36 -1.59
C ASN A 135 -7.45 0.61 -0.26
N ASN A 136 -8.22 1.10 0.73
CA ASN A 136 -8.31 0.51 2.08
C ASN A 136 -6.95 0.27 2.72
N ILE A 137 -6.10 1.29 2.74
CA ILE A 137 -4.77 1.26 3.32
C ILE A 137 -4.81 1.96 4.66
N ASP A 138 -4.43 1.26 5.71
CA ASP A 138 -4.46 1.76 7.08
C ASP A 138 -3.30 2.73 7.37
N LEU A 139 -2.14 2.48 6.75
CA LEU A 139 -0.94 3.27 6.96
C LEU A 139 -0.17 3.51 5.66
N GLY A 140 0.10 4.77 5.34
CA GLY A 140 0.96 5.15 4.23
C GLY A 140 2.27 5.77 4.70
N ILE A 141 3.42 5.20 4.31
CA ILE A 141 4.72 5.86 4.45
C ILE A 141 5.03 6.56 3.13
N ARG A 142 5.32 7.86 3.17
CA ARG A 142 5.56 8.65 1.97
C ARG A 142 6.77 9.57 2.13
N ILE A 143 7.49 9.77 1.04
CA ILE A 143 8.57 10.74 0.92
C ILE A 143 8.03 11.86 0.03
N ALA A 144 7.38 12.84 0.63
CA ALA A 144 6.73 13.94 -0.10
C ALA A 144 6.61 15.18 0.79
N VAL A 145 6.34 16.31 0.18
CA VAL A 145 5.74 17.46 0.87
C VAL A 145 4.26 17.15 0.97
N MET A 146 3.74 17.15 2.19
CA MET A 146 2.32 16.84 2.43
C MET A 146 1.48 18.06 2.06
N GLU A 147 0.44 17.82 1.29
CA GLU A 147 -0.63 18.78 1.04
C GLU A 147 -1.69 18.68 2.13
N ASP A 148 -2.51 19.71 2.26
CA ASP A 148 -3.62 19.71 3.21
C ASP A 148 -4.61 18.60 2.84
N SER A 149 -4.92 17.74 3.80
CA SER A 149 -5.83 16.62 3.63
C SER A 149 -6.52 16.26 4.94
N SER A 150 -7.57 15.45 4.89
CA SER A 150 -8.24 14.92 6.08
C SER A 150 -7.44 13.83 6.80
N LEU A 151 -6.32 13.38 6.23
CA LEU A 151 -5.51 12.31 6.80
C LEU A 151 -4.62 12.85 7.93
N ILE A 152 -4.46 12.03 8.97
CA ILE A 152 -3.51 12.33 10.04
C ILE A 152 -2.11 11.99 9.57
N ALA A 153 -1.22 12.99 9.54
CA ALA A 153 0.16 12.80 9.13
C ALA A 153 1.14 13.04 10.28
N ARG A 154 2.13 12.16 10.39
CA ARG A 154 3.24 12.30 11.34
C ARG A 154 4.57 12.32 10.59
N LYS A 155 5.34 13.39 10.75
CA LYS A 155 6.68 13.47 10.19
C LYS A 155 7.62 12.51 10.93
N LEU A 156 8.22 11.58 10.20
CA LEU A 156 9.18 10.62 10.75
C LEU A 156 10.60 11.16 10.73
N ALA A 157 11.03 11.75 9.60
CA ALA A 157 12.37 12.27 9.41
C ALA A 157 12.39 13.39 8.36
N GLN A 158 13.51 14.11 8.32
CA GLN A 158 13.85 14.93 7.15
C GLN A 158 14.48 14.04 6.08
N ASN A 159 14.18 14.33 4.82
CA ASN A 159 14.79 13.66 3.68
C ASN A 159 15.49 14.67 2.76
N PRO A 160 16.69 15.15 3.13
CA PRO A 160 17.44 16.08 2.31
C PRO A 160 17.86 15.40 1.00
N ARG A 161 17.75 16.10 -0.11
CA ARG A 161 18.22 15.64 -1.40
C ARG A 161 19.64 16.11 -1.62
N THR A 162 20.49 15.23 -2.14
CA THR A 162 21.88 15.53 -2.42
C THR A 162 22.23 15.05 -3.82
N LEU A 163 22.97 15.87 -4.55
CA LEU A 163 23.56 15.45 -5.81
C LEU A 163 24.83 14.64 -5.53
N PHE A 164 25.04 13.63 -6.31
CA PHE A 164 26.25 12.82 -6.27
C PHE A 164 26.67 12.41 -7.67
N ALA A 165 27.96 12.16 -7.85
CA ALA A 165 28.56 11.64 -9.06
C ALA A 165 29.70 10.67 -8.72
N SER A 166 30.04 9.81 -9.67
CA SER A 166 31.19 8.92 -9.46
C SER A 166 32.50 9.71 -9.41
N PRO A 167 33.52 9.22 -8.71
CA PRO A 167 34.85 9.84 -8.71
C PRO A 167 35.44 10.01 -10.10
N ASP A 168 35.21 9.03 -10.98
CA ASP A 168 35.76 9.07 -12.35
C ASP A 168 35.04 10.10 -13.21
N TYR A 169 33.74 10.29 -13.01
CA TYR A 169 32.99 11.37 -13.66
C TYR A 169 33.56 12.74 -13.26
N ILE A 170 33.77 12.96 -11.96
CA ILE A 170 34.32 14.22 -11.43
C ILE A 170 35.73 14.47 -11.92
N LYS A 171 36.57 13.45 -12.03
CA LYS A 171 37.94 13.57 -12.63
C LYS A 171 37.88 14.02 -14.09
N LYS A 172 36.91 13.52 -14.84
CA LYS A 172 36.80 13.79 -16.29
C LYS A 172 36.14 15.13 -16.60
N PHE A 173 35.09 15.48 -15.88
CA PHE A 173 34.22 16.62 -16.21
C PHE A 173 34.29 17.76 -15.19
N GLY A 174 34.99 17.56 -14.09
CA GLY A 174 35.07 18.54 -13.02
C GLY A 174 33.90 18.46 -12.04
N LYS A 175 34.03 19.15 -10.91
CA LYS A 175 32.98 19.29 -9.90
C LYS A 175 32.30 20.65 -10.06
N PRO A 176 30.97 20.71 -10.28
CA PRO A 176 30.25 21.99 -10.35
C PRO A 176 30.37 22.73 -9.02
N LYS A 177 30.68 24.00 -9.06
CA LYS A 177 30.79 24.89 -7.88
C LYS A 177 29.54 25.73 -7.67
N HIS A 178 28.74 25.89 -8.68
CA HIS A 178 27.50 26.65 -8.65
C HIS A 178 26.35 25.85 -9.31
N PRO A 179 25.11 25.98 -8.86
CA PRO A 179 23.98 25.22 -9.44
C PRO A 179 23.81 25.39 -10.95
N ASP A 180 24.11 26.56 -11.52
CA ASP A 180 24.00 26.76 -12.97
C ASP A 180 24.97 25.91 -13.78
N GLU A 181 26.11 25.57 -13.21
CA GLU A 181 27.11 24.74 -13.88
C GLU A 181 26.60 23.30 -14.10
N ILE A 182 25.61 22.87 -13.27
CA ILE A 182 25.01 21.55 -13.39
C ILE A 182 24.37 21.34 -14.77
N LEU A 183 23.83 22.39 -15.38
CA LEU A 183 23.23 22.31 -16.70
C LEU A 183 24.24 21.98 -17.81
N ASN A 184 25.55 22.12 -17.54
CA ASN A 184 26.63 21.74 -18.44
C ASN A 184 27.13 20.31 -18.22
N HIS A 185 26.52 19.58 -17.28
CA HIS A 185 26.84 18.21 -16.96
C HIS A 185 25.80 17.24 -17.50
N GLU A 186 26.21 15.99 -17.72
CA GLU A 186 25.25 14.92 -17.97
C GLU A 186 24.51 14.58 -16.68
N ILE A 187 23.18 14.55 -16.76
CA ILE A 187 22.33 14.43 -15.59
C ILE A 187 21.42 13.21 -15.72
N ILE A 188 21.37 12.39 -14.70
CA ILE A 188 20.38 11.35 -14.56
C ILE A 188 19.20 11.92 -13.78
N THR A 189 18.04 11.96 -14.41
CA THR A 189 16.80 12.50 -13.84
C THR A 189 15.75 11.41 -13.65
N PHE A 190 14.69 11.75 -12.92
CA PHE A 190 13.47 10.94 -12.92
C PHE A 190 12.77 11.01 -14.29
N ARG A 191 11.69 10.22 -14.45
CA ARG A 191 10.89 10.23 -15.67
C ARG A 191 10.54 11.67 -16.10
N LYS A 192 10.43 11.90 -17.38
CA LYS A 192 10.06 13.22 -17.95
C LYS A 192 8.76 13.74 -17.30
N GLY A 193 8.74 15.02 -16.94
CA GLY A 193 7.60 15.65 -16.28
C GLY A 193 7.46 15.36 -14.79
N SER A 194 8.41 14.64 -14.20
CA SER A 194 8.40 14.42 -12.74
C SER A 194 8.74 15.72 -12.00
N PRO A 195 8.00 16.10 -10.94
CA PRO A 195 8.33 17.25 -10.10
C PRO A 195 9.68 17.07 -9.37
N TYR A 196 10.19 15.85 -9.32
CA TYR A 196 11.52 15.57 -8.76
C TYR A 196 12.67 16.04 -9.64
N ASN A 197 12.42 16.50 -10.86
CA ASN A 197 13.40 17.11 -11.72
C ASN A 197 13.55 18.63 -11.49
N ASP A 198 12.71 19.20 -10.65
CA ASP A 198 12.81 20.58 -10.17
C ASP A 198 13.67 20.61 -8.91
N TRP A 199 14.93 21.02 -9.10
CA TRP A 199 15.92 20.99 -8.02
C TRP A 199 16.05 22.36 -7.38
N HIS A 200 15.82 22.42 -6.08
CA HIS A 200 15.89 23.64 -5.30
C HIS A 200 17.23 23.69 -4.56
N PHE A 201 18.02 24.72 -4.84
CA PHE A 201 19.29 24.97 -4.18
C PHE A 201 19.18 26.23 -3.31
N LEU A 202 19.85 26.21 -2.16
CA LEU A 202 20.01 27.41 -1.35
C LEU A 202 21.35 28.06 -1.73
N VAL A 203 21.26 29.24 -2.35
CA VAL A 203 22.43 30.05 -2.78
C VAL A 203 22.28 31.42 -2.14
N ASP A 204 23.25 31.82 -1.34
CA ASP A 204 23.28 33.12 -0.63
C ASP A 204 21.96 33.44 0.11
N GLY A 205 21.38 32.40 0.76
CA GLY A 205 20.13 32.52 1.51
C GLY A 205 18.87 32.59 0.65
N LYS A 206 18.96 32.48 -0.66
CA LYS A 206 17.82 32.47 -1.60
C LYS A 206 17.67 31.11 -2.26
N ILE A 207 16.41 30.71 -2.49
CA ILE A 207 16.11 29.48 -3.24
C ILE A 207 16.32 29.73 -4.72
N LYS A 208 17.19 28.94 -5.33
CA LYS A 208 17.40 28.88 -6.78
C LYS A 208 16.85 27.58 -7.33
N LEU A 209 15.95 27.68 -8.30
CA LEU A 209 15.36 26.54 -9.00
C LEU A 209 16.16 26.21 -10.24
N ILE A 210 16.52 24.94 -10.40
CA ILE A 210 17.14 24.37 -11.59
C ILE A 210 16.20 23.29 -12.14
N HIS A 211 15.74 23.45 -13.36
CA HIS A 211 14.98 22.43 -14.09
C HIS A 211 15.96 21.44 -14.71
N ALA A 212 16.19 20.33 -14.03
CA ALA A 212 17.12 19.31 -14.51
C ALA A 212 16.52 18.57 -15.73
N LYS A 213 17.29 18.53 -16.80
CA LYS A 213 16.96 17.78 -18.01
C LYS A 213 18.01 16.67 -18.16
N GLY A 214 17.57 15.43 -18.05
CA GLY A 214 18.39 14.26 -18.35
C GLY A 214 18.49 14.07 -19.86
N ASN A 215 19.59 13.50 -20.29
CA ASN A 215 19.82 13.08 -21.67
C ASN A 215 19.16 11.74 -21.96
#